data_8d17a8dcf0bfe63191ca8886ecfab051
#
_entry.id   8d17a8dcf0bfe63191ca8886ecfab051
#
_cell.length_a   1.000
_cell.length_b   1.000
_cell.length_c   1.000
_cell.angle_alpha   90.00
_cell.angle_beta   90.00
_cell.angle_gamma   90.00
#
_symmetry.space_group_name_H-M   'P 1'
#
loop_
_entity.id
_entity.type
_entity.pdbx_description
1 polymer ?
#
loop_
_entity_poly.entity_id
_entity_poly.type
_entity_poly.pdbx_seq_one_letter_code
_entity_poly.pdbx_strand_id
1 'polypeptide(L)'
;MQHFVGRNNELNDLNAKYQSPNFEMIVIYGRRRVGKTALISEFIQNKPAIYYQGIESTGDMNLKNLSEKINDLKNDDFNTASYADFEKAFTEVQNIANHLEQKLVFVIDEYPFLARSEHSVSSILQYVIDHVYKKY
;
A
#
# COMPACT_ATOMS: atom_id res chain seq x y z
N MET A 1 5.80 -6.47 -6.79
CA MET A 1 6.72 -5.81 -5.84
C MET A 1 7.92 -5.23 -6.56
N GLN A 2 8.38 -4.07 -6.14
CA GLN A 2 9.49 -3.39 -6.72
C GLN A 2 10.59 -3.14 -5.70
N HIS A 3 11.83 -3.37 -6.09
CA HIS A 3 13.00 -2.95 -5.33
C HIS A 3 13.63 -1.76 -6.01
N PHE A 4 13.94 -0.72 -5.26
CA PHE A 4 14.45 0.52 -5.83
C PHE A 4 15.96 0.59 -5.68
N VAL A 5 16.66 0.74 -6.79
CA VAL A 5 18.12 0.80 -6.84
C VAL A 5 18.62 2.13 -7.41
N GLY A 6 17.96 2.69 -8.41
CA GLY A 6 18.32 3.96 -9.00
C GLY A 6 17.07 4.78 -9.28
N ARG A 7 17.18 6.11 -9.22
CA ARG A 7 15.99 6.96 -9.19
C ARG A 7 15.24 7.05 -10.53
N ASN A 8 15.94 7.37 -11.60
CA ASN A 8 15.26 7.60 -12.88
C ASN A 8 14.73 6.30 -13.50
N ASN A 9 15.52 5.24 -13.41
CA ASN A 9 15.11 3.94 -13.92
C ASN A 9 13.93 3.41 -13.15
N GLU A 10 13.94 3.60 -11.84
CA GLU A 10 12.85 3.14 -10.97
C GLU A 10 11.55 3.87 -11.25
N LEU A 11 11.60 5.18 -11.48
CA LEU A 11 10.42 5.94 -11.83
C LEU A 11 9.84 5.47 -13.16
N ASN A 12 10.69 5.22 -14.14
CA ASN A 12 10.26 4.70 -15.44
C ASN A 12 9.63 3.32 -15.31
N ASP A 13 10.21 2.44 -14.49
CA ASP A 13 9.65 1.11 -14.23
C ASP A 13 8.29 1.19 -13.57
N LEU A 14 8.14 2.08 -12.58
CA LEU A 14 6.87 2.28 -11.90
C LEU A 14 5.80 2.79 -12.87
N ASN A 15 6.14 3.76 -13.70
CA ASN A 15 5.21 4.30 -14.69
C ASN A 15 4.81 3.24 -15.73
N ALA A 16 5.76 2.41 -16.16
CA ALA A 16 5.47 1.33 -17.10
C ALA A 16 4.48 0.34 -16.50
N LYS A 17 4.66 -0.03 -15.22
CA LYS A 17 3.75 -0.93 -14.54
C LYS A 17 2.39 -0.29 -14.30
N TYR A 18 2.33 1.00 -14.02
CA TYR A 18 1.07 1.69 -13.85
C TYR A 18 0.24 1.68 -15.14
N GLN A 19 0.89 1.65 -16.28
CA GLN A 19 0.19 1.59 -17.57
C GLN A 19 -0.38 0.21 -17.86
N SER A 20 0.05 -0.82 -17.14
CA SER A 20 -0.51 -2.16 -17.31
C SER A 20 -1.94 -2.20 -16.78
N PRO A 21 -2.80 -3.13 -17.27
CA PRO A 21 -4.19 -3.19 -16.82
C PRO A 21 -4.37 -3.75 -15.41
N ASN A 22 -3.31 -4.26 -14.78
CA ASN A 22 -3.39 -4.92 -13.48
C ASN A 22 -3.30 -3.92 -12.34
N PHE A 23 -3.94 -4.28 -11.20
CA PHE A 23 -3.80 -3.56 -9.95
C PHE A 23 -2.32 -3.50 -9.55
N GLU A 24 -1.87 -2.35 -9.08
CA GLU A 24 -0.46 -2.17 -8.76
C GLU A 24 -0.26 -2.00 -7.26
N MET A 25 0.59 -2.87 -6.70
CA MET A 25 0.99 -2.77 -5.31
C MET A 25 2.52 -2.69 -5.22
N ILE A 26 2.99 -1.79 -4.38
CA ILE A 26 4.42 -1.57 -4.17
C ILE A 26 4.73 -1.80 -2.69
N VAL A 27 5.65 -2.74 -2.42
CA VAL A 27 6.09 -3.01 -1.06
C VAL A 27 7.58 -2.66 -0.97
N ILE A 28 7.93 -1.85 0.03
CA ILE A 28 9.29 -1.38 0.23
C ILE A 28 9.84 -2.01 1.50
N TYR A 29 10.91 -2.78 1.35
CA TYR A 29 11.50 -3.53 2.46
C TYR A 29 12.68 -2.78 3.05
N GLY A 30 13.53 -2.21 2.58
CA GLY A 30 14.75 -1.69 3.13
C GLY A 30 14.57 -0.51 4.06
N ARG A 31 15.68 -0.09 4.65
CA ARG A 31 15.70 1.12 5.45
C ARG A 31 15.38 2.33 4.58
N ARG A 32 14.72 3.31 5.21
CA ARG A 32 14.44 4.58 4.57
C ARG A 32 15.74 5.21 4.09
N ARG A 33 15.84 5.48 2.79
CA ARG A 33 16.99 6.14 2.20
C ARG A 33 16.57 7.50 1.65
N VAL A 34 17.54 8.41 1.60
CA VAL A 34 17.32 9.72 1.00
C VAL A 34 16.86 9.53 -0.45
N GLY A 35 15.75 10.17 -0.80
CA GLY A 35 15.20 10.11 -2.15
C GLY A 35 14.15 9.05 -2.39
N LYS A 36 14.05 8.03 -1.55
CA LYS A 36 13.05 6.98 -1.75
C LYS A 36 11.64 7.51 -1.59
N THR A 37 11.38 8.24 -0.49
CA THR A 37 10.09 8.86 -0.25
C THR A 37 9.76 9.87 -1.34
N ALA A 38 10.75 10.66 -1.77
CA ALA A 38 10.57 11.64 -2.82
C ALA A 38 10.22 10.97 -4.16
N LEU A 39 10.86 9.85 -4.48
CA LEU A 39 10.58 9.09 -5.69
C LEU A 39 9.12 8.61 -5.70
N ILE A 40 8.68 8.04 -4.60
CA ILE A 40 7.31 7.52 -4.50
C ILE A 40 6.30 8.65 -4.53
N SER A 41 6.58 9.75 -3.83
CA SER A 41 5.70 10.92 -3.86
C SER A 41 5.54 11.46 -5.28
N GLU A 42 6.63 11.48 -6.05
CA GLU A 42 6.59 11.90 -7.44
C GLU A 42 5.75 10.94 -8.28
N PHE A 43 5.96 9.62 -8.09
CA PHE A 43 5.25 8.61 -8.84
C PHE A 43 3.73 8.66 -8.61
N ILE A 44 3.30 8.82 -7.34
CA ILE A 44 1.87 8.80 -7.02
C ILE A 44 1.17 10.14 -7.24
N GLN A 45 1.93 11.18 -7.62
CA GLN A 45 1.36 12.50 -7.90
C GLN A 45 0.30 12.38 -9.01
N ASN A 46 -0.88 12.92 -8.76
CA ASN A 46 -2.02 12.89 -9.69
C ASN A 46 -2.60 11.48 -9.94
N LYS A 47 -2.27 10.51 -9.08
CA LYS A 47 -2.84 9.17 -9.13
C LYS A 47 -3.62 8.90 -7.85
N PRO A 48 -4.71 8.11 -7.90
CA PRO A 48 -5.31 7.65 -6.66
C PRO A 48 -4.33 6.69 -5.97
N ALA A 49 -4.01 6.98 -4.73
CA ALA A 49 -2.99 6.22 -4.04
C ALA A 49 -3.27 6.13 -2.55
N ILE A 50 -2.92 4.98 -1.98
CA ILE A 50 -2.83 4.79 -0.54
C ILE A 50 -1.36 4.60 -0.24
N TYR A 51 -0.77 5.53 0.51
CA TYR A 51 0.61 5.43 0.98
C TYR A 51 0.58 5.15 2.47
N TYR A 52 0.99 3.94 2.85
CA TYR A 52 1.05 3.53 4.24
C TYR A 52 2.49 3.23 4.62
N GLN A 53 2.93 3.79 5.75
CA GLN A 53 4.26 3.52 6.28
C GLN A 53 4.13 2.72 7.57
N GLY A 54 4.72 1.53 7.59
CA GLY A 54 4.79 0.73 8.80
C GLY A 54 5.60 1.44 9.88
N ILE A 55 5.21 1.26 11.13
CA ILE A 55 5.89 1.88 12.27
C ILE A 55 6.35 0.80 13.25
N GLU A 56 7.40 1.11 14.00
CA GLU A 56 7.89 0.23 15.05
C GLU A 56 6.96 0.33 16.25
N SER A 57 5.85 -0.41 16.19
CA SER A 57 4.81 -0.37 17.20
C SER A 57 4.04 -1.70 17.16
N THR A 58 2.89 -1.75 17.82
CA THR A 58 2.06 -2.95 17.86
C THR A 58 1.30 -3.17 16.56
N GLY A 59 0.78 -4.40 16.38
CA GLY A 59 -0.09 -4.70 15.26
C GLY A 59 -1.35 -3.83 15.27
N ASP A 60 -1.93 -3.59 16.44
CA ASP A 60 -3.12 -2.74 16.56
C ASP A 60 -2.85 -1.31 16.09
N MET A 61 -1.71 -0.74 16.46
CA MET A 61 -1.35 0.60 16.03
C MET A 61 -1.10 0.67 14.53
N ASN A 62 -0.43 -0.33 13.97
CA ASN A 62 -0.23 -0.39 12.53
C ASN A 62 -1.56 -0.54 11.80
N LEU A 63 -2.45 -1.38 12.30
CA LEU A 63 -3.77 -1.55 11.69
C LEU A 63 -4.59 -0.26 11.75
N LYS A 64 -4.53 0.45 12.88
CA LYS A 64 -5.21 1.74 13.01
C LYS A 64 -4.69 2.75 11.99
N ASN A 65 -3.37 2.85 11.86
CA ASN A 65 -2.76 3.79 10.91
C ASN A 65 -3.08 3.44 9.48
N LEU A 66 -3.05 2.16 9.13
CA LEU A 66 -3.45 1.71 7.80
C LEU A 66 -4.91 2.04 7.53
N SER A 67 -5.78 1.80 8.51
CA SER A 67 -7.21 2.09 8.39
C SER A 67 -7.46 3.57 8.14
N GLU A 68 -6.71 4.45 8.81
CA GLU A 68 -6.81 5.90 8.61
C GLU A 68 -6.46 6.27 7.16
N LYS A 69 -5.40 5.67 6.61
CA LYS A 69 -4.98 5.96 5.24
C LYS A 69 -6.01 5.49 4.23
N ILE A 70 -6.63 4.34 4.47
CA ILE A 70 -7.70 3.83 3.61
C ILE A 70 -8.90 4.75 3.66
N ASN A 71 -9.31 5.18 4.86
CA ASN A 71 -10.47 6.04 5.04
C ASN A 71 -10.22 7.44 4.47
N ASP A 72 -8.98 7.93 4.49
CA ASP A 72 -8.64 9.22 3.87
C ASP A 72 -8.94 9.19 2.37
N LEU A 73 -8.61 8.10 1.70
CA LEU A 73 -8.90 7.99 0.27
C LEU A 73 -10.40 7.92 0.00
N LYS A 74 -11.16 7.32 0.91
CA LYS A 74 -12.62 7.23 0.80
C LYS A 74 -13.31 8.55 1.10
N ASN A 75 -12.58 9.55 1.60
CA ASN A 75 -13.13 10.82 2.07
C ASN A 75 -14.17 10.62 3.20
N ASP A 76 -13.95 9.62 4.02
CA ASP A 76 -14.82 9.30 5.14
C ASP A 76 -14.25 9.89 6.43
N ASP A 77 -14.34 11.22 6.54
CA ASP A 77 -13.74 11.96 7.64
C ASP A 77 -14.38 11.64 9.00
N PHE A 78 -15.60 11.08 8.98
CA PHE A 78 -16.32 10.75 10.20
C PHE A 78 -16.04 9.34 10.68
N ASN A 79 -15.45 8.49 9.86
CA ASN A 79 -15.14 7.12 10.22
C ASN A 79 -13.70 7.02 10.72
N THR A 80 -13.53 7.00 12.04
CA THR A 80 -12.19 6.87 12.65
C THR A 80 -11.92 5.46 13.15
N ALA A 81 -12.85 4.53 12.94
CA ALA A 81 -12.70 3.16 13.42
C ALA A 81 -11.71 2.38 12.56
N SER A 82 -10.91 1.54 13.22
CA SER A 82 -10.04 0.59 12.52
C SER A 82 -10.85 -0.53 11.91
N TYR A 83 -10.33 -1.11 10.81
CA TYR A 83 -10.86 -2.37 10.32
C TYR A 83 -10.62 -3.47 11.35
N ALA A 84 -11.41 -4.54 11.29
CA ALA A 84 -11.37 -5.58 12.32
C ALA A 84 -10.03 -6.33 12.31
N ASP A 85 -9.42 -6.50 11.15
CA ASP A 85 -8.13 -7.16 10.99
C ASP A 85 -7.47 -6.72 9.69
N PHE A 86 -6.22 -7.18 9.49
CA PHE A 86 -5.47 -6.80 8.29
C PHE A 86 -6.09 -7.36 7.02
N GLU A 87 -6.67 -8.55 7.06
CA GLU A 87 -7.32 -9.11 5.87
C GLU A 87 -8.43 -8.20 5.38
N LYS A 88 -9.27 -7.73 6.29
CA LYS A 88 -10.37 -6.82 5.95
C LYS A 88 -9.86 -5.48 5.44
N ALA A 89 -8.80 -4.95 6.05
CA ALA A 89 -8.20 -3.70 5.59
C ALA A 89 -7.65 -3.86 4.17
N PHE A 90 -6.89 -4.91 3.90
CA PHE A 90 -6.32 -5.14 2.59
C PHE A 90 -7.40 -5.41 1.53
N THR A 91 -8.45 -6.12 1.91
CA THR A 91 -9.57 -6.40 1.00
C THR A 91 -10.31 -5.11 0.64
N GLU A 92 -10.46 -4.20 1.58
CA GLU A 92 -11.12 -2.92 1.31
C GLU A 92 -10.34 -2.08 0.29
N VAL A 93 -9.02 -2.20 0.26
CA VAL A 93 -8.21 -1.54 -0.76
C VAL A 93 -8.68 -1.94 -2.16
N GLN A 94 -8.94 -3.24 -2.37
CA GLN A 94 -9.44 -3.72 -3.65
C GLN A 94 -10.87 -3.23 -3.92
N ASN A 95 -11.71 -3.18 -2.89
CA ASN A 95 -13.07 -2.67 -3.05
C ASN A 95 -13.05 -1.21 -3.50
N ILE A 96 -12.16 -0.40 -2.93
CA ILE A 96 -11.99 0.98 -3.36
C ILE A 96 -11.51 1.03 -4.81
N ALA A 97 -10.52 0.21 -5.15
CA ALA A 97 -9.97 0.18 -6.50
C ALA A 97 -11.04 -0.14 -7.55
N ASN A 98 -11.97 -1.03 -7.20
CA ASN A 98 -13.05 -1.41 -8.12
C ASN A 98 -14.00 -0.26 -8.45
N HIS A 99 -14.07 0.76 -7.62
CA HIS A 99 -14.97 1.90 -7.80
C HIS A 99 -14.25 3.13 -8.36
N LEU A 100 -12.96 3.04 -8.63
CA LEU A 100 -12.20 4.15 -9.20
C LEU A 100 -12.08 4.00 -10.71
N GLU A 101 -12.11 5.12 -11.41
CA GLU A 101 -11.89 5.14 -12.85
C GLU A 101 -10.44 4.91 -13.21
N GLN A 102 -9.53 5.37 -12.35
CA GLN A 102 -8.10 5.22 -12.54
C GLN A 102 -7.58 4.08 -11.69
N LYS A 103 -6.47 3.50 -12.13
CA LYS A 103 -5.81 2.41 -11.41
C LYS A 103 -5.28 2.92 -10.07
N LEU A 104 -5.62 2.21 -9.00
CA LEU A 104 -5.15 2.53 -7.65
C LEU A 104 -3.72 2.05 -7.45
N VAL A 105 -2.90 2.89 -6.81
CA VAL A 105 -1.56 2.49 -6.36
C VAL A 105 -1.61 2.32 -4.85
N PHE A 106 -1.21 1.15 -4.36
CA PHE A 106 -1.13 0.85 -2.94
C PHE A 106 0.33 0.67 -2.56
N VAL A 107 0.84 1.56 -1.71
CA VAL A 107 2.24 1.54 -1.26
C VAL A 107 2.31 1.16 0.21
N ILE A 108 3.11 0.15 0.53
CA ILE A 108 3.47 -0.18 1.90
C ILE A 108 4.97 0.09 2.06
N ASP A 109 5.30 1.18 2.74
CA ASP A 109 6.69 1.53 3.05
C ASP A 109 7.06 1.00 4.43
N GLU A 110 8.35 0.78 4.66
CA GLU A 110 8.86 0.26 5.93
C GLU A 110 8.18 -1.05 6.32
N TYR A 111 8.00 -1.93 5.34
CA TYR A 111 7.30 -3.20 5.52
C TYR A 111 7.83 -4.05 6.68
N PRO A 112 9.15 -4.11 6.95
CA PRO A 112 9.63 -4.90 8.08
C PRO A 112 9.04 -4.51 9.43
N PHE A 113 8.71 -3.25 9.64
CA PHE A 113 8.05 -2.85 10.88
C PHE A 113 6.64 -3.43 11.00
N LEU A 114 5.90 -3.40 9.89
CA LEU A 114 4.58 -4.02 9.86
C LEU A 114 4.67 -5.53 10.09
N ALA A 115 5.57 -6.20 9.39
CA ALA A 115 5.72 -7.65 9.49
C ALA A 115 6.12 -8.09 10.89
N ARG A 116 6.94 -7.29 11.58
CA ARG A 116 7.33 -7.60 12.96
C ARG A 116 6.22 -7.34 13.97
N SER A 117 5.35 -6.40 13.67
CA SER A 117 4.26 -6.03 14.60
C SER A 117 3.16 -7.08 14.66
N GLU A 118 2.99 -7.87 13.61
CA GLU A 118 1.98 -8.91 13.53
C GLU A 118 2.51 -10.06 12.67
N HIS A 119 2.78 -11.20 13.30
CA HIS A 119 3.43 -12.33 12.62
C HIS A 119 2.64 -12.86 11.43
N SER A 120 1.32 -12.77 11.47
CA SER A 120 0.47 -13.30 10.41
C SER A 120 0.34 -12.39 9.20
N VAL A 121 0.84 -11.14 9.27
CA VAL A 121 0.63 -10.15 8.21
C VAL A 121 1.15 -10.64 6.86
N SER A 122 2.34 -11.21 6.83
CA SER A 122 2.92 -11.66 5.56
C SER A 122 2.07 -12.74 4.90
N SER A 123 1.56 -13.68 5.70
CA SER A 123 0.66 -14.74 5.18
C SER A 123 -0.66 -14.17 4.72
N ILE A 124 -1.22 -13.24 5.48
CA ILE A 124 -2.47 -12.57 5.11
C ILE A 124 -2.30 -11.79 3.81
N LEU A 125 -1.22 -11.04 3.70
CA LEU A 125 -0.96 -10.26 2.51
C LEU A 125 -0.78 -11.16 1.28
N GLN A 126 -0.05 -12.25 1.43
CA GLN A 126 0.13 -13.21 0.34
C GLN A 126 -1.22 -13.80 -0.09
N TYR A 127 -2.08 -14.17 0.86
CA TYR A 127 -3.40 -14.68 0.58
C TYR A 127 -4.23 -13.66 -0.20
N VAL A 128 -4.22 -12.40 0.25
CA VAL A 128 -4.99 -11.34 -0.41
C VAL A 128 -4.46 -11.08 -1.81
N ILE A 129 -3.14 -11.05 -1.99
CA ILE A 129 -2.55 -10.89 -3.32
C ILE A 129 -3.03 -12.00 -4.25
N ASP A 130 -3.01 -13.23 -3.79
CA ASP A 130 -3.33 -14.38 -4.64
C ASP A 130 -4.83 -14.54 -4.91
N HIS A 131 -5.67 -14.20 -3.94
CA HIS A 131 -7.10 -14.52 -4.02
C HIS A 131 -8.01 -13.31 -4.19
N VAL A 132 -7.52 -12.11 -3.91
CA VAL A 132 -8.31 -10.89 -4.03
C VAL A 132 -7.74 -10.00 -5.13
N TYR A 133 -6.48 -9.60 -5.01
CA TYR A 133 -5.89 -8.61 -5.91
C TYR A 133 -5.70 -9.15 -7.34
N LYS A 134 -5.33 -10.41 -7.47
CA LYS A 134 -5.09 -10.99 -8.80
C LYS A 134 -6.36 -11.29 -9.60
N LYS A 135 -7.51 -11.26 -8.95
CA LYS A 135 -8.79 -11.47 -9.63
C LYS A 135 -9.24 -10.25 -10.42
N TYR A 136 -8.66 -9.11 -10.13
CA TYR A 136 -9.09 -7.83 -10.72
C TYR A 136 -7.88 -7.10 -11.37
#